data_0549c84d5b7b43fe9a39815abd1b91bf
#
_entry.id   0549c84d5b7b43fe9a39815abd1b91bf
#
_cell.length_a   1.000
_cell.length_b   1.000
_cell.length_c   1.000
_cell.angle_alpha   90.00
_cell.angle_beta   90.00
_cell.angle_gamma   90.00
#
_symmetry.space_group_name_H-M   'P 1'
#
loop_
_entity.id
_entity.type
_entity.pdbx_description
1 polymer ?
#
loop_
_entity_poly.entity_id
_entity_poly.type
_entity_poly.pdbx_seq_one_letter_code
_entity_poly.pdbx_strand_id
1 'polypeptide(L)'
;GISPSEARQNRAYGYVFQAPALYPWRTVRRNVMLPLEIMGIARAEREARSARYLELVNLTGFENKYPWQLSGGMQQRVSIARALSVEPELLLMDEPFGALDEITRDHLNQQLLELWRKTEKTVVFVTHSIPEAVFLSTRVIVMSPRPGQVMDVIPCNFSRDRTLDIRETPEFLEIAHRVREGLKAGHSYDDD
;
A
#
# COMPACT_ATOMS: atom_id res chain seq x y z
N GLY A 1 3.54 0.64 24.09
CA GLY A 1 3.29 1.24 22.79
C GLY A 1 3.33 2.75 22.87
N ILE A 2 3.56 3.43 21.75
CA ILE A 2 3.53 4.90 21.63
C ILE A 2 2.15 5.35 21.13
N SER A 3 1.75 6.59 21.45
CA SER A 3 0.50 7.17 20.94
C SER A 3 0.60 7.46 19.43
N PRO A 4 -0.55 7.57 18.69
CA PRO A 4 -0.52 7.96 17.28
C PRO A 4 0.17 9.31 17.04
N SER A 5 0.08 10.24 17.99
CA SER A 5 0.76 11.54 17.91
C SER A 5 2.28 11.40 18.00
N GLU A 6 2.77 10.59 18.92
CA GLU A 6 4.19 10.27 19.05
C GLU A 6 4.71 9.51 17.84
N ALA A 7 3.94 8.53 17.33
CA ALA A 7 4.32 7.80 16.10
C ALA A 7 4.49 8.76 14.90
N ARG A 8 3.61 9.76 14.78
CA ARG A 8 3.71 10.79 13.74
C ARG A 8 4.94 11.68 13.94
N GLN A 9 5.20 12.13 15.17
CA GLN A 9 6.37 12.95 15.48
C GLN A 9 7.67 12.22 15.23
N ASN A 10 7.71 10.93 15.58
CA ASN A 10 8.85 10.04 15.37
C ASN A 10 8.98 9.52 13.93
N ARG A 11 8.00 9.86 13.04
CA ARG A 11 7.97 9.38 11.66
C ARG A 11 8.05 7.85 11.55
N ALA A 12 7.42 7.15 12.52
CA ALA A 12 7.46 5.70 12.61
C ALA A 12 6.67 4.99 11.50
N TYR A 13 5.85 5.74 10.73
CA TYR A 13 5.09 5.19 9.62
C TYR A 13 5.21 6.03 8.35
N GLY A 14 5.16 5.34 7.20
CA GLY A 14 4.95 5.92 5.88
C GLY A 14 3.47 5.85 5.51
N TYR A 15 2.95 6.85 4.80
CA TYR A 15 1.55 6.88 4.35
C TYR A 15 1.46 6.96 2.84
N VAL A 16 0.62 6.10 2.25
CA VAL A 16 0.29 6.09 0.82
C VAL A 16 -1.21 6.33 0.69
N PHE A 17 -1.58 7.45 0.06
CA PHE A 17 -2.96 7.83 -0.16
C PHE A 17 -3.53 7.20 -1.44
N GLN A 18 -4.85 7.17 -1.56
CA GLN A 18 -5.56 6.76 -2.77
C GLN A 18 -5.11 7.60 -3.99
N ALA A 19 -5.07 8.92 -3.86
CA ALA A 19 -4.42 9.77 -4.84
C ALA A 19 -2.90 9.81 -4.58
N PRO A 20 -2.03 9.66 -5.60
CA PRO A 20 -0.57 9.66 -5.43
C PRO A 20 -0.02 10.94 -4.78
N ALA A 21 -0.76 12.05 -4.84
CA ALA A 21 -0.43 13.34 -4.25
C ALA A 21 1.03 13.77 -4.55
N LEU A 22 1.44 13.61 -5.81
CA LEU A 22 2.74 14.05 -6.28
C LEU A 22 2.71 15.53 -6.62
N TYR A 23 3.80 16.24 -6.30
CA TYR A 23 3.95 17.62 -6.70
C TYR A 23 4.23 17.71 -8.21
N PRO A 24 3.34 18.30 -9.02
CA PRO A 24 3.45 18.29 -10.47
C PRO A 24 4.67 19.04 -10.99
N TRP A 25 5.17 20.06 -10.27
CA TRP A 25 6.36 20.84 -10.62
C TRP A 25 7.68 20.18 -10.18
N ARG A 26 7.64 19.03 -9.52
CA ARG A 26 8.81 18.25 -9.11
C ARG A 26 8.97 17.02 -10.00
N THR A 27 10.20 16.68 -10.33
CA THR A 27 10.48 15.39 -10.98
C THR A 27 10.17 14.23 -10.07
N VAL A 28 10.10 13.02 -10.61
CA VAL A 28 9.93 11.77 -9.87
C VAL A 28 10.93 11.66 -8.73
N ARG A 29 12.22 11.81 -9.01
CA ARG A 29 13.28 11.80 -8.00
C ARG A 29 13.02 12.82 -6.89
N ARG A 30 12.71 14.07 -7.26
CA ARG A 30 12.45 15.13 -6.29
C ARG A 30 11.20 14.91 -5.46
N ASN A 31 10.19 14.23 -6.00
CA ASN A 31 9.01 13.81 -5.24
C ASN A 31 9.39 12.77 -4.16
N VAL A 32 10.21 11.78 -4.51
CA VAL A 32 10.70 10.76 -3.54
C VAL A 32 11.61 11.38 -2.49
N MET A 33 12.45 12.34 -2.87
CA MET A 33 13.38 13.02 -1.95
C MET A 33 12.70 14.00 -0.98
N LEU A 34 11.45 14.44 -1.26
CA LEU A 34 10.79 15.49 -0.50
C LEU A 34 10.75 15.27 1.01
N PRO A 35 10.30 14.12 1.54
CA PRO A 35 10.29 13.91 2.98
C PRO A 35 11.71 13.94 3.58
N LEU A 36 12.70 13.48 2.86
CA LEU A 36 14.11 13.50 3.28
C LEU A 36 14.67 14.94 3.30
N GLU A 37 14.20 15.80 2.37
CA GLU A 37 14.53 17.24 2.38
C GLU A 37 13.97 17.90 3.65
N ILE A 38 12.72 17.62 3.99
CA ILE A 38 12.07 18.16 5.20
C ILE A 38 12.77 17.66 6.47
N MET A 39 13.31 16.46 6.44
CA MET A 39 14.09 15.88 7.55
C MET A 39 15.50 16.46 7.67
N GLY A 40 15.96 17.29 6.73
CA GLY A 40 17.32 17.83 6.74
C GLY A 40 18.41 16.82 6.39
N ILE A 41 18.05 15.67 5.78
CA ILE A 41 19.02 14.65 5.38
C ILE A 41 19.97 15.21 4.32
N ALA A 42 21.26 14.87 4.40
CA ALA A 42 22.27 15.32 3.48
C ALA A 42 21.94 14.95 2.02
N ARG A 43 22.29 15.82 1.06
CA ARG A 43 21.94 15.66 -0.35
C ARG A 43 22.36 14.31 -0.94
N ALA A 44 23.58 13.88 -0.68
CA ALA A 44 24.12 12.62 -1.18
C ALA A 44 23.29 11.42 -0.69
N GLU A 45 22.88 11.42 0.57
CA GLU A 45 22.03 10.37 1.16
C GLU A 45 20.62 10.38 0.57
N ARG A 46 20.02 11.57 0.35
CA ARG A 46 18.72 11.69 -0.32
C ARG A 46 18.74 11.12 -1.73
N GLU A 47 19.81 11.42 -2.48
CA GLU A 47 19.99 10.91 -3.86
C GLU A 47 20.15 9.40 -3.86
N ALA A 48 20.95 8.83 -2.94
CA ALA A 48 21.14 7.39 -2.82
C ALA A 48 19.86 6.65 -2.44
N ARG A 49 19.13 7.14 -1.42
CA ARG A 49 17.83 6.54 -1.02
C ARG A 49 16.81 6.64 -2.13
N SER A 50 16.70 7.79 -2.78
CA SER A 50 15.77 7.98 -3.89
C SER A 50 16.04 6.99 -5.03
N ALA A 51 17.29 6.80 -5.43
CA ALA A 51 17.67 5.83 -6.46
C ALA A 51 17.28 4.40 -6.05
N ARG A 52 17.64 3.98 -4.83
CA ARG A 52 17.32 2.67 -4.28
C ARG A 52 15.81 2.38 -4.29
N TYR A 53 14.99 3.31 -3.82
CA TYR A 53 13.55 3.09 -3.73
C TYR A 53 12.83 3.21 -5.09
N LEU A 54 13.35 4.00 -6.02
CA LEU A 54 12.86 4.02 -7.41
C LEU A 54 13.18 2.71 -8.14
N GLU A 55 14.36 2.14 -7.94
CA GLU A 55 14.71 0.81 -8.45
C GLU A 55 13.78 -0.27 -7.84
N LEU A 56 13.54 -0.22 -6.52
CA LEU A 56 12.70 -1.17 -5.81
C LEU A 56 11.25 -1.23 -6.33
N VAL A 57 10.74 -0.09 -6.82
CA VAL A 57 9.40 0.00 -7.43
C VAL A 57 9.43 -0.07 -8.98
N ASN A 58 10.54 -0.53 -9.58
CA ASN A 58 10.72 -0.67 -11.02
C ASN A 58 10.48 0.64 -11.81
N LEU A 59 11.06 1.75 -11.34
CA LEU A 59 11.00 3.06 -11.99
C LEU A 59 12.37 3.62 -12.35
N THR A 60 13.39 2.77 -12.48
CA THR A 60 14.71 3.15 -13.01
C THR A 60 14.55 3.73 -14.43
N GLY A 61 15.20 4.85 -14.70
CA GLY A 61 15.11 5.57 -15.99
C GLY A 61 13.98 6.63 -16.02
N PHE A 62 13.12 6.69 -15.01
CA PHE A 62 12.04 7.69 -14.92
C PHE A 62 12.34 8.83 -13.92
N GLU A 63 13.52 8.87 -13.33
CA GLU A 63 13.90 9.78 -12.24
C GLU A 63 13.69 11.26 -12.58
N ASN A 64 13.95 11.63 -13.84
CA ASN A 64 13.88 13.00 -14.32
C ASN A 64 12.53 13.34 -14.99
N LYS A 65 11.60 12.39 -15.06
CA LYS A 65 10.26 12.63 -15.58
C LYS A 65 9.42 13.39 -14.54
N TYR A 66 8.38 14.06 -15.03
CA TYR A 66 7.38 14.71 -14.20
C TYR A 66 6.13 13.84 -14.05
N PRO A 67 5.29 14.04 -13.02
CA PRO A 67 4.10 13.21 -12.79
C PRO A 67 3.18 13.06 -14.00
N TRP A 68 2.94 14.12 -14.76
CA TRP A 68 2.07 14.09 -15.95
C TRP A 68 2.62 13.26 -17.13
N GLN A 69 3.88 12.84 -17.07
CA GLN A 69 4.51 11.96 -18.05
C GLN A 69 4.39 10.47 -17.67
N LEU A 70 3.73 10.17 -16.55
CA LEU A 70 3.60 8.83 -15.98
C LEU A 70 2.15 8.36 -16.04
N SER A 71 1.96 7.05 -16.23
CA SER A 71 0.64 6.43 -16.01
C SER A 71 0.21 6.52 -14.53
N GLY A 72 -1.08 6.35 -14.25
CA GLY A 72 -1.60 6.36 -12.87
C GLY A 72 -0.90 5.33 -11.96
N GLY A 73 -0.68 4.11 -12.46
CA GLY A 73 0.05 3.08 -11.74
C GLY A 73 1.53 3.43 -11.49
N MET A 74 2.18 4.10 -12.43
CA MET A 74 3.55 4.61 -12.21
C MET A 74 3.57 5.71 -11.16
N GLN A 75 2.61 6.64 -11.18
CA GLN A 75 2.50 7.67 -10.15
C GLN A 75 2.29 7.07 -8.76
N GLN A 76 1.46 6.02 -8.66
CA GLN A 76 1.25 5.32 -7.39
C GLN A 76 2.53 4.66 -6.88
N ARG A 77 3.32 4.05 -7.77
CA ARG A 77 4.65 3.50 -7.41
C ARG A 77 5.61 4.59 -6.92
N VAL A 78 5.60 5.78 -7.50
CA VAL A 78 6.37 6.93 -6.97
C VAL A 78 5.92 7.31 -5.57
N SER A 79 4.60 7.31 -5.29
CA SER A 79 4.05 7.56 -3.96
C SER A 79 4.52 6.52 -2.94
N ILE A 80 4.54 5.23 -3.31
CA ILE A 80 5.07 4.15 -2.48
C ILE A 80 6.58 4.34 -2.22
N ALA A 81 7.38 4.62 -3.26
CA ALA A 81 8.81 4.90 -3.11
C ALA A 81 9.08 6.09 -2.17
N ARG A 82 8.26 7.15 -2.28
CA ARG A 82 8.32 8.31 -1.38
C ARG A 82 8.03 7.93 0.07
N ALA A 83 7.00 7.12 0.31
CA ALA A 83 6.66 6.67 1.66
C ALA A 83 7.75 5.77 2.26
N LEU A 84 8.38 4.92 1.45
CA LEU A 84 9.46 4.04 1.86
C LEU A 84 10.80 4.75 2.08
N SER A 85 11.03 5.91 1.42
CA SER A 85 12.32 6.61 1.48
C SER A 85 12.72 7.05 2.88
N VAL A 86 11.76 7.25 3.79
CA VAL A 86 12.00 7.56 5.20
C VAL A 86 12.28 6.31 6.06
N GLU A 87 12.29 5.13 5.45
CA GLU A 87 12.55 3.84 6.09
C GLU A 87 11.64 3.55 7.31
N PRO A 88 10.31 3.69 7.15
CA PRO A 88 9.38 3.53 8.25
C PRO A 88 9.31 2.07 8.71
N GLU A 89 8.92 1.83 9.96
CA GLU A 89 8.62 0.49 10.48
C GLU A 89 7.27 -0.03 9.98
N LEU A 90 6.31 0.89 9.80
CA LEU A 90 4.94 0.62 9.38
C LEU A 90 4.60 1.38 8.10
N LEU A 91 3.97 0.72 7.15
CA LEU A 91 3.43 1.34 5.94
C LEU A 91 1.90 1.29 6.00
N LEU A 92 1.28 2.46 5.98
CA LEU A 92 -0.17 2.62 5.91
C LEU A 92 -0.56 2.93 4.48
N MET A 93 -1.45 2.15 3.90
CA MET A 93 -1.93 2.32 2.52
C MET A 93 -3.46 2.42 2.53
N ASP A 94 -3.97 3.53 2.03
CA ASP A 94 -5.40 3.82 2.00
C ASP A 94 -5.91 3.74 0.55
N GLU A 95 -6.53 2.63 0.19
CA GLU A 95 -7.04 2.31 -1.16
C GLU A 95 -6.07 2.68 -2.30
N PRO A 96 -4.78 2.33 -2.24
CA PRO A 96 -3.77 2.88 -3.14
C PRO A 96 -4.02 2.54 -4.62
N PHE A 97 -4.81 1.52 -4.90
CA PHE A 97 -5.08 1.05 -6.26
C PHE A 97 -6.55 1.20 -6.68
N GLY A 98 -7.38 1.85 -5.83
CA GLY A 98 -8.83 1.94 -6.05
C GLY A 98 -9.26 2.64 -7.34
N ALA A 99 -8.47 3.59 -7.84
CA ALA A 99 -8.75 4.35 -9.07
C ALA A 99 -8.21 3.70 -10.36
N LEU A 100 -7.61 2.49 -10.28
CA LEU A 100 -6.98 1.82 -11.41
C LEU A 100 -7.88 0.73 -11.99
N ASP A 101 -7.70 0.46 -13.29
CA ASP A 101 -8.33 -0.69 -13.95
C ASP A 101 -7.82 -2.02 -13.36
N GLU A 102 -8.59 -3.09 -13.58
CA GLU A 102 -8.34 -4.40 -12.97
C GLU A 102 -6.98 -4.99 -13.33
N ILE A 103 -6.58 -4.92 -14.60
CA ILE A 103 -5.31 -5.49 -15.08
C ILE A 103 -4.12 -4.76 -14.45
N THR A 104 -4.17 -3.43 -14.44
CA THR A 104 -3.14 -2.60 -13.81
C THR A 104 -3.07 -2.85 -12.30
N ARG A 105 -4.22 -2.98 -11.65
CA ARG A 105 -4.31 -3.28 -10.21
C ARG A 105 -3.69 -4.63 -9.88
N ASP A 106 -3.99 -5.66 -10.65
CA ASP A 106 -3.44 -7.00 -10.46
C ASP A 106 -1.92 -7.02 -10.60
N HIS A 107 -1.41 -6.34 -11.61
CA HIS A 107 0.04 -6.18 -11.77
C HIS A 107 0.68 -5.45 -10.58
N LEU A 108 0.05 -4.40 -10.07
CA LEU A 108 0.55 -3.65 -8.91
C LEU A 108 0.44 -4.46 -7.61
N ASN A 109 -0.59 -5.29 -7.46
CA ASN A 109 -0.72 -6.20 -6.33
C ASN A 109 0.44 -7.21 -6.28
N GLN A 110 0.82 -7.79 -7.43
CA GLN A 110 1.99 -8.66 -7.51
C GLN A 110 3.28 -7.92 -7.17
N GLN A 111 3.48 -6.72 -7.72
CA GLN A 111 4.65 -5.89 -7.41
C GLN A 111 4.71 -5.49 -5.93
N LEU A 112 3.57 -5.18 -5.31
CA LEU A 112 3.50 -4.85 -3.89
C LEU A 112 3.86 -6.06 -3.02
N LEU A 113 3.41 -7.26 -3.40
CA LEU A 113 3.76 -8.49 -2.70
C LEU A 113 5.28 -8.78 -2.81
N GLU A 114 5.88 -8.58 -3.98
CA GLU A 114 7.34 -8.69 -4.16
C GLU A 114 8.10 -7.66 -3.32
N LEU A 115 7.62 -6.42 -3.30
CA LEU A 115 8.16 -5.35 -2.48
C LEU A 115 8.13 -5.72 -0.99
N TRP A 116 6.99 -6.24 -0.52
CA TRP A 116 6.83 -6.70 0.86
C TRP A 116 7.82 -7.82 1.20
N ARG A 117 8.01 -8.80 0.31
CA ARG A 117 9.00 -9.87 0.49
C ARG A 117 10.43 -9.36 0.66
N LYS A 118 10.79 -8.31 -0.11
CA LYS A 118 12.13 -7.71 -0.07
C LYS A 118 12.36 -6.82 1.14
N THR A 119 11.32 -6.21 1.68
CA THR A 119 11.44 -5.20 2.75
C THR A 119 11.02 -5.71 4.11
N GLU A 120 10.21 -6.76 4.17
CA GLU A 120 9.64 -7.37 5.40
C GLU A 120 8.97 -6.36 6.35
N LYS A 121 8.47 -5.24 5.80
CA LYS A 121 7.79 -4.20 6.57
C LYS A 121 6.42 -4.66 7.03
N THR A 122 5.96 -4.13 8.16
CA THR A 122 4.55 -4.24 8.52
C THR A 122 3.75 -3.31 7.61
N VAL A 123 2.70 -3.85 6.97
CA VAL A 123 1.81 -3.09 6.09
C VAL A 123 0.38 -3.19 6.61
N VAL A 124 -0.28 -2.05 6.78
CA VAL A 124 -1.73 -1.96 6.94
C VAL A 124 -2.29 -1.43 5.63
N PHE A 125 -3.10 -2.26 4.99
CA PHE A 125 -3.65 -1.99 3.66
C PHE A 125 -5.17 -1.89 3.76
N VAL A 126 -5.71 -0.73 3.45
CA VAL A 126 -7.17 -0.49 3.42
C VAL A 126 -7.64 -0.65 1.98
N THR A 127 -8.67 -1.46 1.76
CA THR A 127 -9.30 -1.66 0.46
C THR A 127 -10.75 -2.11 0.62
N HIS A 128 -11.58 -1.81 -0.36
CA HIS A 128 -12.93 -2.35 -0.51
C HIS A 128 -12.97 -3.58 -1.44
N SER A 129 -11.84 -3.97 -2.02
CA SER A 129 -11.74 -5.15 -2.89
C SER A 129 -11.41 -6.40 -2.08
N ILE A 130 -12.38 -7.31 -1.95
CA ILE A 130 -12.19 -8.60 -1.25
C ILE A 130 -11.04 -9.42 -1.85
N PRO A 131 -10.95 -9.61 -3.19
CA PRO A 131 -9.85 -10.36 -3.78
C PRO A 131 -8.47 -9.74 -3.47
N GLU A 132 -8.37 -8.42 -3.45
CA GLU A 132 -7.15 -7.72 -3.11
C GLU A 132 -6.76 -7.91 -1.64
N ALA A 133 -7.73 -7.75 -0.73
CA ALA A 133 -7.52 -7.96 0.70
C ALA A 133 -7.01 -9.38 0.99
N VAL A 134 -7.64 -10.39 0.42
CA VAL A 134 -7.26 -11.81 0.63
C VAL A 134 -5.91 -12.13 -0.02
N PHE A 135 -5.66 -11.60 -1.24
CA PHE A 135 -4.41 -11.86 -1.96
C PHE A 135 -3.18 -11.27 -1.27
N LEU A 136 -3.28 -10.02 -0.78
CA LEU A 136 -2.12 -9.30 -0.23
C LEU A 136 -1.83 -9.66 1.23
N SER A 137 -2.86 -10.01 2.00
CA SER A 137 -2.76 -10.05 3.46
C SER A 137 -2.26 -11.38 4.01
N THR A 138 -1.71 -11.33 5.21
CA THR A 138 -1.57 -12.47 6.12
C THR A 138 -2.76 -12.54 7.10
N ARG A 139 -3.52 -11.46 7.20
CA ARG A 139 -4.71 -11.33 8.05
C ARG A 139 -5.62 -10.26 7.51
N VAL A 140 -6.89 -10.57 7.31
CA VAL A 140 -7.93 -9.60 6.94
C VAL A 140 -8.72 -9.24 8.19
N ILE A 141 -8.89 -7.94 8.43
CA ILE A 141 -9.73 -7.39 9.50
C ILE A 141 -10.99 -6.84 8.84
N VAL A 142 -12.14 -7.44 9.15
CA VAL A 142 -13.44 -6.98 8.66
C VAL A 142 -14.01 -5.97 9.67
N MET A 143 -14.42 -4.80 9.18
CA MET A 143 -14.98 -3.74 10.01
C MET A 143 -16.43 -3.45 9.65
N SER A 144 -17.24 -3.09 10.67
CA SER A 144 -18.59 -2.61 10.46
C SER A 144 -18.62 -1.18 9.90
N PRO A 145 -19.77 -0.73 9.35
CA PRO A 145 -20.08 0.70 9.18
C PRO A 145 -19.98 1.48 10.49
N ARG A 146 -20.38 2.74 10.47
CA ARG A 146 -20.30 3.61 11.67
C ARG A 146 -21.23 3.15 12.79
N PRO A 147 -20.74 3.09 14.05
CA PRO A 147 -19.35 3.26 14.46
C PRO A 147 -18.51 2.05 14.07
N GLY A 148 -17.31 2.29 13.46
CA GLY A 148 -16.42 1.25 13.00
C GLY A 148 -15.96 0.31 14.12
N GLN A 149 -16.38 -0.95 14.06
CA GLN A 149 -16.01 -2.01 15.02
C GLN A 149 -15.39 -3.18 14.26
N VAL A 150 -14.46 -3.89 14.88
CA VAL A 150 -13.91 -5.12 14.33
C VAL A 150 -14.96 -6.22 14.43
N MET A 151 -15.42 -6.72 13.28
CA MET A 151 -16.43 -7.79 13.16
C MET A 151 -15.78 -9.17 13.12
N ASP A 152 -14.71 -9.31 12.37
CA ASP A 152 -13.97 -10.58 12.24
C ASP A 152 -12.49 -10.32 11.96
N VAL A 153 -11.65 -11.29 12.31
CA VAL A 153 -10.21 -11.30 12.02
C VAL A 153 -9.86 -12.65 11.39
N ILE A 154 -9.65 -12.63 10.09
CA ILE A 154 -9.52 -13.82 9.25
C ILE A 154 -8.06 -14.02 8.88
N PRO A 155 -7.40 -15.12 9.30
CA PRO A 155 -6.06 -15.45 8.87
C PRO A 155 -6.04 -15.87 7.40
N CYS A 156 -5.01 -15.46 6.66
CA CYS A 156 -4.73 -15.84 5.28
C CYS A 156 -3.36 -16.54 5.24
N ASN A 157 -3.36 -17.87 5.34
CA ASN A 157 -2.13 -18.65 5.51
C ASN A 157 -1.53 -19.10 4.16
N PHE A 158 -1.59 -18.23 3.15
CA PHE A 158 -0.99 -18.53 1.85
C PHE A 158 0.53 -18.43 1.87
N SER A 159 1.18 -19.16 0.95
CA SER A 159 2.62 -19.05 0.73
C SER A 159 3.03 -17.59 0.49
N ARG A 160 4.23 -17.23 0.94
CA ARG A 160 4.83 -15.93 0.61
C ARG A 160 5.04 -15.76 -0.90
N ASP A 161 5.29 -16.85 -1.62
CA ASP A 161 5.55 -16.88 -3.07
C ASP A 161 4.29 -17.07 -3.92
N ARG A 162 3.12 -16.72 -3.36
CA ARG A 162 1.84 -16.80 -4.07
C ARG A 162 1.81 -15.90 -5.30
N THR A 163 1.14 -16.39 -6.34
CA THR A 163 0.80 -15.66 -7.57
C THR A 163 -0.72 -15.44 -7.62
N LEU A 164 -1.21 -14.72 -8.62
CA LEU A 164 -2.65 -14.49 -8.78
C LEU A 164 -3.46 -15.78 -8.98
N ASP A 165 -2.80 -16.87 -9.40
CA ASP A 165 -3.46 -18.17 -9.61
C ASP A 165 -4.11 -18.72 -8.33
N ILE A 166 -3.64 -18.30 -7.14
CA ILE A 166 -4.28 -18.70 -5.88
C ILE A 166 -5.74 -18.27 -5.80
N ARG A 167 -6.16 -17.25 -6.57
CA ARG A 167 -7.56 -16.76 -6.57
C ARG A 167 -8.57 -17.80 -7.05
N GLU A 168 -8.09 -18.80 -7.80
CA GLU A 168 -8.91 -19.91 -8.30
C GLU A 168 -8.95 -21.11 -7.32
N THR A 169 -8.17 -21.07 -6.24
CA THR A 169 -8.10 -22.16 -5.28
C THR A 169 -9.31 -22.17 -4.34
N PRO A 170 -9.80 -23.36 -3.93
CA PRO A 170 -10.89 -23.47 -2.97
C PRO A 170 -10.62 -22.72 -1.66
N GLU A 171 -9.39 -22.76 -1.15
CA GLU A 171 -9.00 -22.06 0.09
C GLU A 171 -9.16 -20.53 -0.06
N PHE A 172 -8.76 -19.95 -1.18
CA PHE A 172 -8.93 -18.52 -1.43
C PHE A 172 -10.42 -18.16 -1.50
N LEU A 173 -11.21 -18.95 -2.22
CA LEU A 173 -12.65 -18.73 -2.37
C LEU A 173 -13.40 -18.83 -1.04
N GLU A 174 -13.00 -19.75 -0.17
CA GLU A 174 -13.57 -19.90 1.18
C GLU A 174 -13.27 -18.67 2.05
N ILE A 175 -12.02 -18.20 2.06
CA ILE A 175 -11.63 -16.99 2.80
C ILE A 175 -12.37 -15.77 2.24
N ALA A 176 -12.42 -15.62 0.92
CA ALA A 176 -13.13 -14.51 0.28
C ALA A 176 -14.64 -14.53 0.58
N HIS A 177 -15.25 -15.72 0.63
CA HIS A 177 -16.64 -15.89 1.06
C HIS A 177 -16.83 -15.43 2.52
N ARG A 178 -15.98 -15.89 3.43
CA ARG A 178 -16.03 -15.48 4.85
C ARG A 178 -15.90 -13.97 5.03
N VAL A 179 -14.98 -13.31 4.30
CA VAL A 179 -14.86 -11.85 4.30
C VAL A 179 -16.16 -11.18 3.84
N ARG A 180 -16.77 -11.70 2.76
CA ARG A 180 -18.03 -11.17 2.23
C ARG A 180 -19.17 -11.30 3.21
N GLU A 181 -19.32 -12.43 3.87
CA GLU A 181 -20.37 -12.63 4.88
C GLU A 181 -20.18 -11.71 6.09
N GLY A 182 -18.93 -11.52 6.54
CA GLY A 182 -18.61 -10.56 7.59
C GLY A 182 -19.00 -9.11 7.24
N LEU A 183 -18.77 -8.70 5.97
CA LEU A 183 -19.18 -7.37 5.47
C LEU A 183 -20.72 -7.26 5.41
N LYS A 184 -21.43 -8.28 4.94
CA LYS A 184 -22.90 -8.28 4.91
C LYS A 184 -23.50 -8.19 6.31
N ALA A 185 -22.97 -8.97 7.26
CA ALA A 185 -23.44 -8.93 8.64
C ALA A 185 -23.27 -7.53 9.27
N GLY A 186 -22.18 -6.82 8.92
CA GLY A 186 -21.97 -5.43 9.34
C GLY A 186 -22.98 -4.44 8.75
N HIS A 187 -23.45 -4.65 7.51
CA HIS A 187 -24.41 -3.76 6.84
C HIS A 187 -25.87 -4.00 7.27
N SER A 188 -26.20 -5.20 7.79
CA SER A 188 -27.57 -5.50 8.25
C SER A 188 -27.99 -4.75 9.52
N TYR A 189 -27.10 -3.98 10.13
CA TYR A 189 -27.42 -3.14 11.31
C TYR A 189 -27.90 -1.72 10.92
N ASP A 190 -27.89 -1.34 9.62
CA ASP A 190 -28.28 0.00 9.17
C ASP A 190 -29.74 0.07 8.67
N ASP A 191 -30.50 -1.04 8.69
CA ASP A 191 -31.88 -1.13 8.19
C ASP A 191 -32.97 -1.13 9.31
N ASP A 192 -32.61 -0.77 10.58
CA ASP A 192 -33.56 -0.62 11.70
C ASP A 192 -33.64 0.80 12.24
#